data_4b6343148179b7a1139c520b607d9db7
#
_entry.id   4b6343148179b7a1139c520b607d9db7
#
_cell.length_a   1.000
_cell.length_b   1.000
_cell.length_c   1.000
_cell.angle_alpha   90.00
_cell.angle_beta   90.00
_cell.angle_gamma   90.00
#
_symmetry.space_group_name_H-M   'P 1'
#
loop_
_entity.id
_entity.type
_entity.pdbx_description
1 polymer ?
#
loop_
_entity_poly.entity_id
_entity_poly.type
_entity_poly.pdbx_seq_one_letter_code
_entity_poly.pdbx_strand_id
1 'polypeptide(L)'
;MKSRRLKLLAPLLAFSVVAAACGDNDDAAEPAEEPAAEEPAAEEPAAEEPAAEEPAAEEPAAEEPAGGGEAIVITGPERDESEAGSLQAVLGAWGEENGVEVQYIGSADWEAEINTQVAGGTAPDISIFPQPGKLADFAREGYVVPLSDEAAASAAENWSEAWTVFGNVDDVQYGVPVKADLKSLVWYQPAAFEAAGYAVPTTFDEFTALVAEMAAAGGPKPLCVGIESGQATGWPFTDWVEDMVLRQHGADVYDQWVSHEIPFNDERIVSTMQTVVDLWSEDNVYASSGTIAATAFQDNGQPLVDGDCYMHRQASFFSAFIPEGTAFADGSEGAVDVFYFPDINGDKPVLGAGTLAAAFNERPEVHALLAYMATPEYAMARQQAQAELKGGGAALSGFLSAAQGQDPSVYQPLEQSFLEILESAAIVRFDGSDLMPADVGAGTFWTEGTSLVNGDVTAQEAADTIEASWPAG
;
A
#
# COMPACT_ATOMS: atom_id res chain seq x y z
N MET A 1 -58.66 -1.29 39.70
CA MET A 1 -58.86 -0.66 41.00
C MET A 1 -57.65 0.14 41.39
N LYS A 2 -57.84 1.46 41.52
CA LYS A 2 -57.20 2.48 42.38
C LYS A 2 -55.64 2.47 42.44
N SER A 3 -54.91 3.35 41.71
CA SER A 3 -54.60 4.76 41.99
C SER A 3 -53.88 4.98 43.33
N ARG A 4 -52.63 5.54 43.23
CA ARG A 4 -52.32 6.79 43.94
C ARG A 4 -50.92 7.30 43.54
N ARG A 5 -50.99 8.54 43.09
CA ARG A 5 -49.87 9.50 42.91
C ARG A 5 -49.31 9.92 44.23
N LEU A 6 -48.07 10.29 44.34
CA LEU A 6 -47.70 11.46 45.13
C LEU A 6 -46.44 12.12 44.58
N LYS A 7 -46.52 13.43 44.54
CA LYS A 7 -45.64 14.45 43.99
C LYS A 7 -44.72 15.03 45.10
N LEU A 8 -43.71 15.79 44.61
CA LEU A 8 -43.06 16.97 45.23
C LEU A 8 -41.82 16.64 46.10
N LEU A 9 -40.68 17.35 46.02
CA LEU A 9 -40.36 18.78 45.95
C LEU A 9 -38.86 18.96 45.61
N ALA A 10 -38.55 19.97 44.79
CA ALA A 10 -37.24 20.61 44.68
C ALA A 10 -37.03 21.59 45.85
N PRO A 11 -35.83 22.09 46.14
CA PRO A 11 -35.68 23.52 45.98
C PRO A 11 -34.41 24.00 45.22
N LEU A 12 -34.65 25.06 44.49
CA LEU A 12 -33.72 26.06 44.00
C LEU A 12 -32.96 26.77 45.15
N LEU A 13 -31.72 27.17 44.83
CA LEU A 13 -31.17 28.42 45.40
C LEU A 13 -30.26 29.08 44.36
N ALA A 14 -30.71 30.27 43.99
CA ALA A 14 -30.04 31.23 43.11
C ALA A 14 -29.33 32.30 43.97
N PHE A 15 -28.60 33.14 43.32
CA PHE A 15 -27.99 34.46 43.65
C PHE A 15 -26.47 34.46 43.57
N SER A 16 -25.77 35.37 42.92
CA SER A 16 -26.14 36.73 42.49
C SER A 16 -25.22 37.19 41.35
N VAL A 17 -25.81 38.00 40.52
CA VAL A 17 -25.21 38.90 39.51
C VAL A 17 -24.69 40.16 40.20
N VAL A 18 -23.55 40.68 39.80
CA VAL A 18 -23.25 42.14 39.86
C VAL A 18 -22.63 42.55 38.51
N ALA A 19 -23.37 43.41 37.85
CA ALA A 19 -22.97 44.22 36.71
C ALA A 19 -22.76 45.65 37.20
N ALA A 20 -21.77 46.37 36.63
CA ALA A 20 -21.76 47.83 36.41
C ALA A 20 -20.51 48.15 35.63
N ALA A 21 -20.51 48.55 34.43
CA ALA A 21 -21.02 49.76 33.74
C ALA A 21 -19.93 50.85 33.57
N CYS A 22 -19.60 51.09 32.31
CA CYS A 22 -19.32 52.34 31.62
C CYS A 22 -18.33 53.38 32.17
N GLY A 23 -17.45 53.86 31.26
CA GLY A 23 -16.87 55.20 31.30
C GLY A 23 -15.74 55.39 30.30
N ASP A 24 -16.07 56.05 29.17
CA ASP A 24 -15.14 56.70 28.24
C ASP A 24 -14.25 57.72 28.95
N ASN A 25 -13.00 57.91 28.51
CA ASN A 25 -12.50 59.09 27.84
C ASN A 25 -10.98 59.07 27.62
N ASP A 26 -10.62 59.64 26.48
CA ASP A 26 -9.34 60.04 25.97
C ASP A 26 -8.45 60.78 27.02
N ASP A 27 -7.13 60.57 26.98
CA ASP A 27 -6.16 61.58 26.60
C ASP A 27 -4.71 61.06 26.62
N ALA A 28 -3.92 61.62 25.72
CA ALA A 28 -2.51 61.40 25.46
C ALA A 28 -1.57 61.83 26.57
N ALA A 29 -0.43 61.18 26.70
CA ALA A 29 0.90 61.79 26.83
C ALA A 29 2.00 60.73 26.96
N GLU A 30 2.97 60.74 26.05
CA GLU A 30 4.37 60.32 26.20
C GLU A 30 5.11 61.26 27.18
N PRO A 31 6.42 61.06 27.44
CA PRO A 31 7.24 59.89 27.78
C PRO A 31 8.12 60.15 29.05
N ALA A 32 8.78 59.16 29.59
CA ALA A 32 10.03 59.38 30.40
C ALA A 32 10.81 58.06 30.47
N GLU A 33 11.91 58.01 29.78
CA GLU A 33 13.33 57.94 30.18
C GLU A 33 13.78 56.66 30.89
N GLU A 34 14.74 56.03 30.18
CA GLU A 34 15.74 55.06 30.66
C GLU A 34 16.50 55.56 31.89
N PRO A 35 17.19 54.66 32.59
CA PRO A 35 18.61 54.87 32.71
C PRO A 35 19.47 53.70 32.20
N ALA A 36 20.53 54.19 31.59
CA ALA A 36 21.64 53.48 30.99
C ALA A 36 22.60 52.88 32.02
N ALA A 37 23.39 51.96 31.47
CA ALA A 37 24.79 51.67 31.66
C ALA A 37 25.25 50.92 32.92
N GLU A 38 25.96 49.83 32.64
CA GLU A 38 27.43 49.78 32.81
C GLU A 38 27.95 48.46 32.21
N GLU A 39 28.81 48.60 31.18
CA GLU A 39 29.81 47.59 30.81
C GLU A 39 30.95 47.66 31.86
N PRO A 40 31.63 46.53 32.09
CA PRO A 40 33.06 46.60 32.26
C PRO A 40 33.86 45.80 31.25
N ALA A 41 34.90 46.45 30.88
CA ALA A 41 36.04 46.27 30.04
C ALA A 41 36.62 44.87 29.92
N ALA A 42 37.20 44.68 28.74
CA ALA A 42 38.09 43.62 28.30
C ALA A 42 39.35 43.50 29.16
N GLU A 43 39.77 42.27 29.45
CA GLU A 43 41.18 41.93 29.64
C GLU A 43 41.50 40.72 28.72
N GLU A 44 42.35 40.94 27.69
CA GLU A 44 43.15 39.92 27.07
C GLU A 44 44.27 39.50 28.00
N PRO A 45 44.69 38.24 28.01
CA PRO A 45 46.11 37.98 27.93
C PRO A 45 46.50 36.91 26.89
N ALA A 46 47.52 37.36 26.14
CA ALA A 46 48.73 36.64 25.75
C ALA A 46 48.64 35.26 25.09
N ALA A 47 49.16 35.27 23.88
CA ALA A 47 49.60 34.13 23.11
C ALA A 47 50.61 33.24 23.84
N GLU A 48 50.41 31.91 23.78
CA GLU A 48 51.45 30.91 23.85
C GLU A 48 51.39 30.04 22.61
N GLU A 49 52.47 30.00 21.87
CA GLU A 49 52.78 29.16 20.71
C GLU A 49 53.25 27.73 21.15
N PRO A 50 53.56 26.83 20.22
CA PRO A 50 52.74 25.64 19.94
C PRO A 50 53.45 24.38 20.49
N ALA A 51 52.61 23.41 20.87
CA ALA A 51 53.08 22.03 21.13
C ALA A 51 52.86 21.17 19.90
N ALA A 52 53.90 20.41 19.59
CA ALA A 52 54.10 19.56 18.46
C ALA A 52 52.90 18.68 18.08
N GLU A 53 52.61 18.61 16.78
CA GLU A 53 51.78 17.60 16.12
C GLU A 53 52.44 16.22 16.25
N GLU A 54 51.71 15.30 16.93
CA GLU A 54 51.91 13.86 16.70
C GLU A 54 51.23 13.47 15.39
N PRO A 55 51.85 12.64 14.55
CA PRO A 55 51.21 12.22 13.29
C PRO A 55 49.99 11.36 13.60
N ALA A 56 48.83 11.80 13.09
CA ALA A 56 47.61 10.98 13.02
C ALA A 56 47.93 9.67 12.26
N ALA A 57 47.61 8.58 12.92
CA ALA A 57 47.63 7.28 12.27
C ALA A 57 46.65 7.34 11.06
N GLU A 58 47.18 7.08 9.88
CA GLU A 58 46.39 6.83 8.68
C GLU A 58 45.50 5.63 8.96
N GLU A 59 44.16 5.84 9.03
CA GLU A 59 43.21 4.74 8.88
C GLU A 59 43.48 4.07 7.52
N PRO A 60 43.49 2.73 7.46
CA PRO A 60 43.67 2.06 6.17
C PRO A 60 42.51 2.45 5.30
N ALA A 61 42.81 3.05 4.14
CA ALA A 61 41.86 3.26 3.09
C ALA A 61 41.15 1.92 2.83
N ALA A 62 39.84 1.91 2.92
CA ALA A 62 39.04 0.79 2.42
C ALA A 62 39.46 0.53 0.98
N GLU A 63 39.91 -0.67 0.68
CA GLU A 63 40.20 -1.08 -0.70
C GLU A 63 38.87 -0.92 -1.47
N GLU A 64 38.86 -0.02 -2.46
CA GLU A 64 37.80 0.01 -3.46
C GLU A 64 37.74 -1.37 -4.12
N PRO A 65 36.54 -1.99 -4.21
CA PRO A 65 36.41 -3.26 -4.90
C PRO A 65 36.83 -3.06 -6.35
N ALA A 66 37.75 -3.89 -6.82
CA ALA A 66 38.26 -3.91 -8.20
C ALA A 66 37.20 -4.49 -9.14
N GLY A 67 36.25 -3.64 -9.57
CA GLY A 67 35.18 -3.95 -10.51
C GLY A 67 34.44 -2.67 -10.83
N GLY A 68 35.01 -1.82 -11.65
CA GLY A 68 34.58 -0.44 -11.79
C GLY A 68 33.46 -0.22 -12.78
N GLY A 69 32.22 -0.56 -12.45
CA GLY A 69 31.01 0.06 -12.97
C GLY A 69 30.36 0.88 -11.87
N GLU A 70 29.69 1.97 -12.22
CA GLU A 70 28.80 2.68 -11.29
C GLU A 70 27.71 1.73 -10.81
N ALA A 71 27.40 1.70 -9.50
CA ALA A 71 26.36 0.84 -8.93
C ALA A 71 25.02 1.04 -9.66
N ILE A 72 24.20 -0.01 -9.72
CA ILE A 72 22.81 0.09 -10.18
C ILE A 72 21.93 0.38 -8.95
N VAL A 73 21.29 1.52 -8.95
CA VAL A 73 20.36 1.93 -7.88
C VAL A 73 18.93 1.65 -8.32
N ILE A 74 18.19 0.92 -7.49
CA ILE A 74 16.79 0.54 -7.71
C ILE A 74 15.96 1.09 -6.58
N THR A 75 14.81 1.70 -6.89
CA THR A 75 13.84 2.17 -5.87
C THR A 75 12.48 1.52 -6.04
N GLY A 76 11.71 1.46 -4.96
CA GLY A 76 10.36 0.89 -4.98
C GLY A 76 9.64 0.99 -3.65
N PRO A 77 8.34 0.59 -3.59
CA PRO A 77 7.53 0.67 -2.38
C PRO A 77 7.76 -0.49 -1.38
N GLU A 78 8.36 -1.59 -1.81
CA GLU A 78 8.64 -2.74 -0.94
C GLU A 78 9.73 -2.36 0.07
N ARG A 79 9.41 -2.36 1.38
CA ARG A 79 10.26 -1.72 2.39
C ARG A 79 10.53 -2.51 3.64
N ASP A 80 9.73 -3.53 3.94
CA ASP A 80 9.98 -4.37 5.11
C ASP A 80 11.14 -5.34 4.88
N GLU A 81 11.59 -5.98 5.98
CA GLU A 81 12.76 -6.85 5.95
C GLU A 81 12.57 -8.04 5.00
N SER A 82 11.37 -8.59 4.91
CA SER A 82 11.12 -9.75 4.05
C SER A 82 11.05 -9.38 2.57
N GLU A 83 10.35 -8.30 2.23
CA GLU A 83 10.18 -7.85 0.85
C GLU A 83 11.46 -7.18 0.32
N ALA A 84 11.92 -6.10 0.95
CA ALA A 84 13.12 -5.37 0.54
C ALA A 84 14.39 -6.22 0.68
N GLY A 85 14.50 -7.00 1.78
CA GLY A 85 15.65 -7.86 2.01
C GLY A 85 15.79 -8.97 0.97
N SER A 86 14.68 -9.58 0.54
CA SER A 86 14.72 -10.61 -0.52
C SER A 86 15.02 -10.02 -1.90
N LEU A 87 14.51 -8.81 -2.20
CA LEU A 87 14.91 -8.06 -3.39
C LEU A 87 16.42 -7.80 -3.40
N GLN A 88 16.95 -7.19 -2.33
CA GLN A 88 18.37 -6.90 -2.22
C GLN A 88 19.22 -8.17 -2.35
N ALA A 89 18.80 -9.29 -1.72
CA ALA A 89 19.57 -10.54 -1.80
C ALA A 89 19.63 -11.10 -3.22
N VAL A 90 18.50 -11.13 -3.93
CA VAL A 90 18.44 -11.71 -5.29
C VAL A 90 19.13 -10.81 -6.31
N LEU A 91 18.89 -9.50 -6.25
CA LEU A 91 19.48 -8.54 -7.17
C LEU A 91 20.98 -8.36 -6.89
N GLY A 92 21.38 -8.39 -5.62
CA GLY A 92 22.79 -8.38 -5.22
C GLY A 92 23.56 -9.61 -5.73
N ALA A 93 22.97 -10.81 -5.62
CA ALA A 93 23.57 -12.04 -6.15
C ALA A 93 23.77 -11.96 -7.68
N TRP A 94 22.77 -11.47 -8.42
CA TRP A 94 22.92 -11.22 -9.85
C TRP A 94 24.05 -10.20 -10.13
N GLY A 95 24.12 -9.15 -9.32
CA GLY A 95 25.18 -8.14 -9.43
C GLY A 95 26.58 -8.70 -9.23
N GLU A 96 26.78 -9.56 -8.21
CA GLU A 96 28.04 -10.26 -7.97
C GLU A 96 28.47 -11.13 -9.17
N GLU A 97 27.53 -11.86 -9.77
CA GLU A 97 27.78 -12.71 -10.95
C GLU A 97 28.14 -11.90 -12.19
N ASN A 98 27.61 -10.67 -12.31
CA ASN A 98 27.81 -9.80 -13.48
C ASN A 98 28.88 -8.70 -13.25
N GLY A 99 29.47 -8.66 -12.04
CA GLY A 99 30.56 -7.73 -11.71
C GLY A 99 30.11 -6.27 -11.58
N VAL A 100 28.87 -6.04 -11.14
CA VAL A 100 28.28 -4.73 -10.86
C VAL A 100 27.61 -4.74 -9.49
N GLU A 101 27.77 -3.65 -8.73
CA GLU A 101 27.04 -3.47 -7.46
C GLU A 101 25.58 -3.15 -7.74
N VAL A 102 24.65 -3.77 -7.01
CA VAL A 102 23.20 -3.49 -7.11
C VAL A 102 22.68 -3.14 -5.73
N GLN A 103 22.03 -1.98 -5.62
CA GLN A 103 21.42 -1.50 -4.38
C GLN A 103 19.91 -1.28 -4.58
N TYR A 104 19.11 -1.91 -3.73
CA TYR A 104 17.68 -1.64 -3.64
C TYR A 104 17.36 -0.72 -2.44
N ILE A 105 16.54 0.30 -2.68
CA ILE A 105 16.09 1.27 -1.68
C ILE A 105 14.56 1.27 -1.68
N GLY A 106 13.95 0.72 -0.63
CA GLY A 106 12.50 0.69 -0.43
C GLY A 106 12.04 1.85 0.44
N SER A 107 10.88 2.45 0.11
CA SER A 107 10.32 3.57 0.88
C SER A 107 8.79 3.53 0.92
N ALA A 108 8.22 3.88 2.08
CA ALA A 108 6.77 4.11 2.24
C ALA A 108 6.30 5.36 1.49
N ASP A 109 7.21 6.29 1.24
CA ASP A 109 6.96 7.56 0.56
C ASP A 109 7.43 7.52 -0.92
N TRP A 110 7.68 6.30 -1.46
CA TRP A 110 8.24 6.11 -2.80
C TRP A 110 7.48 6.90 -3.88
N GLU A 111 6.14 6.95 -3.82
CA GLU A 111 5.31 7.66 -4.79
C GLU A 111 5.63 9.16 -4.89
N ALA A 112 5.96 9.80 -3.77
CA ALA A 112 6.36 11.22 -3.73
C ALA A 112 7.85 11.40 -4.01
N GLU A 113 8.68 10.48 -3.51
CA GLU A 113 10.14 10.51 -3.68
C GLU A 113 10.53 10.36 -5.15
N ILE A 114 9.95 9.40 -5.86
CA ILE A 114 10.25 9.18 -7.28
C ILE A 114 9.90 10.41 -8.14
N ASN A 115 8.75 11.07 -7.88
CA ASN A 115 8.38 12.30 -8.57
C ASN A 115 9.43 13.41 -8.31
N THR A 116 9.90 13.54 -7.06
CA THR A 116 10.90 14.53 -6.68
C THR A 116 12.25 14.24 -7.32
N GLN A 117 12.69 12.99 -7.31
CA GLN A 117 13.96 12.56 -7.90
C GLN A 117 13.99 12.80 -9.41
N VAL A 118 12.91 12.42 -10.09
CA VAL A 118 12.78 12.60 -11.55
C VAL A 118 12.77 14.09 -11.90
N ALA A 119 11.97 14.91 -11.22
CA ALA A 119 11.92 16.35 -11.45
C ALA A 119 13.27 17.04 -11.12
N GLY A 120 14.03 16.50 -10.15
CA GLY A 120 15.34 16.98 -9.75
C GLY A 120 16.50 16.51 -10.65
N GLY A 121 16.25 15.60 -11.59
CA GLY A 121 17.29 15.00 -12.44
C GLY A 121 18.21 14.02 -11.70
N THR A 122 17.71 13.43 -10.61
CA THR A 122 18.41 12.44 -9.77
C THR A 122 17.64 11.12 -9.71
N ALA A 123 16.95 10.76 -10.81
CA ALA A 123 16.24 9.50 -10.92
C ALA A 123 17.16 8.30 -10.66
N PRO A 124 16.65 7.19 -10.09
CA PRO A 124 17.40 5.94 -9.95
C PRO A 124 17.71 5.34 -11.33
N ASP A 125 18.46 4.25 -11.38
CA ASP A 125 18.64 3.51 -12.64
C ASP A 125 17.40 2.74 -13.02
N ILE A 126 16.75 2.11 -12.03
CA ILE A 126 15.52 1.34 -12.18
C ILE A 126 14.54 1.77 -11.08
N SER A 127 13.26 1.78 -11.38
CA SER A 127 12.23 1.80 -10.34
C SER A 127 11.20 0.70 -10.52
N ILE A 128 10.67 0.19 -9.39
CA ILE A 128 9.60 -0.80 -9.37
C ILE A 128 8.28 -0.05 -9.16
N PHE A 129 7.40 -0.15 -10.15
CA PHE A 129 6.12 0.55 -10.22
C PHE A 129 4.97 -0.43 -9.91
N PRO A 130 4.23 -0.25 -8.83
CA PRO A 130 2.95 -0.94 -8.66
C PRO A 130 1.87 -0.35 -9.58
N GLN A 131 2.01 0.93 -10.01
CA GLN A 131 1.03 1.62 -10.84
C GLN A 131 1.47 1.70 -12.31
N PRO A 132 0.91 0.89 -13.22
CA PRO A 132 1.13 1.03 -14.67
C PRO A 132 0.75 2.41 -15.20
N GLY A 133 -0.28 3.06 -14.62
CA GLY A 133 -0.67 4.44 -14.97
C GLY A 133 0.45 5.45 -14.73
N LYS A 134 1.10 5.39 -13.56
CA LYS A 134 2.28 6.23 -13.25
C LYS A 134 3.44 5.96 -14.20
N LEU A 135 3.70 4.69 -14.53
CA LEU A 135 4.73 4.33 -15.51
C LEU A 135 4.40 4.92 -16.89
N ALA A 136 3.12 4.86 -17.29
CA ALA A 136 2.67 5.42 -18.56
C ALA A 136 2.84 6.95 -18.60
N ASP A 137 2.55 7.66 -17.52
CA ASP A 137 2.77 9.10 -17.41
C ASP A 137 4.27 9.42 -17.54
N PHE A 138 5.14 8.70 -16.84
CA PHE A 138 6.61 8.88 -16.93
C PHE A 138 7.16 8.54 -18.32
N ALA A 139 6.59 7.57 -19.02
CA ALA A 139 6.97 7.24 -20.38
C ALA A 139 6.59 8.35 -21.37
N ARG A 140 5.35 8.90 -21.27
CA ARG A 140 4.89 9.99 -22.12
C ARG A 140 5.66 11.29 -21.89
N GLU A 141 6.09 11.52 -20.66
CA GLU A 141 6.93 12.66 -20.28
C GLU A 141 8.41 12.47 -20.65
N GLY A 142 8.81 11.26 -21.04
CA GLY A 142 10.17 10.93 -21.46
C GLY A 142 11.16 10.77 -20.30
N TYR A 143 10.69 10.47 -19.10
CA TYR A 143 11.54 10.20 -17.94
C TYR A 143 12.10 8.78 -17.94
N VAL A 144 11.28 7.78 -18.26
CA VAL A 144 11.73 6.40 -18.43
C VAL A 144 12.10 6.15 -19.89
N VAL A 145 13.02 5.23 -20.12
CA VAL A 145 13.49 4.88 -21.45
C VAL A 145 12.86 3.57 -21.93
N PRO A 146 12.66 3.38 -23.26
CA PRO A 146 12.22 2.10 -23.81
C PRO A 146 13.14 0.96 -23.38
N LEU A 147 12.57 -0.22 -23.17
CA LEU A 147 13.36 -1.42 -22.92
C LEU A 147 14.30 -1.70 -24.10
N SER A 148 15.48 -2.26 -23.81
CA SER A 148 16.32 -2.85 -24.86
C SER A 148 15.60 -4.02 -25.54
N ASP A 149 16.04 -4.37 -26.75
CA ASP A 149 15.50 -5.55 -27.47
C ASP A 149 15.60 -6.83 -26.63
N GLU A 150 16.66 -6.98 -25.83
CA GLU A 150 16.87 -8.14 -24.95
C GLU A 150 15.85 -8.17 -23.79
N ALA A 151 15.66 -7.06 -23.08
CA ALA A 151 14.72 -6.97 -21.97
C ALA A 151 13.27 -7.15 -22.45
N ALA A 152 12.91 -6.52 -23.58
CA ALA A 152 11.60 -6.68 -24.19
C ALA A 152 11.34 -8.12 -24.66
N ALA A 153 12.35 -8.78 -25.24
CA ALA A 153 12.26 -10.18 -25.66
C ALA A 153 12.11 -11.10 -24.44
N SER A 154 12.87 -10.88 -23.36
CA SER A 154 12.74 -11.64 -22.12
C SER A 154 11.33 -11.52 -21.51
N ALA A 155 10.78 -10.31 -21.44
CA ALA A 155 9.41 -10.11 -20.98
C ALA A 155 8.39 -10.85 -21.85
N ALA A 156 8.50 -10.76 -23.17
CA ALA A 156 7.58 -11.41 -24.11
C ALA A 156 7.69 -12.94 -24.11
N GLU A 157 8.87 -13.51 -23.83
CA GLU A 157 9.09 -14.95 -23.73
C GLU A 157 8.51 -15.53 -22.44
N ASN A 158 8.64 -14.82 -21.33
CA ASN A 158 8.38 -15.34 -20.00
C ASN A 158 7.03 -14.89 -19.41
N TRP A 159 6.37 -13.88 -19.98
CA TRP A 159 5.07 -13.41 -19.51
C TRP A 159 4.03 -13.41 -20.63
N SER A 160 2.78 -13.67 -20.27
CA SER A 160 1.70 -13.54 -21.23
C SER A 160 1.43 -12.08 -21.59
N GLU A 161 0.80 -11.86 -22.76
CA GLU A 161 0.39 -10.53 -23.21
C GLU A 161 -0.52 -9.82 -22.19
N ALA A 162 -1.32 -10.60 -21.43
CA ALA A 162 -2.17 -10.08 -20.36
C ALA A 162 -1.40 -9.35 -19.25
N TRP A 163 -0.10 -9.63 -19.10
CA TRP A 163 0.78 -8.96 -18.14
C TRP A 163 1.71 -7.93 -18.80
N THR A 164 2.28 -8.26 -19.97
CA THR A 164 3.22 -7.34 -20.64
C THR A 164 2.54 -6.07 -21.13
N VAL A 165 1.23 -6.10 -21.41
CA VAL A 165 0.45 -4.93 -21.83
C VAL A 165 0.53 -3.77 -20.84
N PHE A 166 0.67 -4.03 -19.56
CA PHE A 166 0.76 -2.98 -18.52
C PHE A 166 2.08 -2.20 -18.56
N GLY A 167 3.13 -2.75 -19.16
CA GLY A 167 4.42 -2.06 -19.41
C GLY A 167 4.50 -1.44 -20.79
N ASN A 168 3.45 -1.57 -21.62
CA ASN A 168 3.41 -1.01 -22.97
C ASN A 168 2.71 0.35 -22.99
N VAL A 169 3.36 1.35 -23.54
CA VAL A 169 2.81 2.71 -23.67
C VAL A 169 2.96 3.13 -25.13
N ASP A 170 1.87 3.43 -25.80
CA ASP A 170 1.84 3.90 -27.19
C ASP A 170 2.64 2.99 -28.14
N ASP A 171 2.42 1.66 -28.04
CA ASP A 171 3.08 0.60 -28.82
C ASP A 171 4.60 0.43 -28.50
N VAL A 172 5.12 1.00 -27.43
CA VAL A 172 6.51 0.85 -26.99
C VAL A 172 6.55 0.21 -25.60
N GLN A 173 7.41 -0.80 -25.41
CA GLN A 173 7.58 -1.47 -24.12
C GLN A 173 8.58 -0.71 -23.24
N TYR A 174 8.15 -0.27 -22.07
CA TYR A 174 8.94 0.46 -21.08
C TYR A 174 9.17 -0.34 -19.80
N GLY A 175 8.24 -1.20 -19.41
CA GLY A 175 8.32 -1.97 -18.17
C GLY A 175 8.32 -3.48 -18.40
N VAL A 176 9.06 -4.21 -17.54
CA VAL A 176 8.98 -5.67 -17.44
C VAL A 176 8.12 -6.03 -16.24
N PRO A 177 7.15 -6.97 -16.35
CA PRO A 177 6.45 -7.48 -15.17
C PRO A 177 7.42 -8.26 -14.28
N VAL A 178 7.33 -8.08 -12.95
CA VAL A 178 8.23 -8.73 -11.99
C VAL A 178 7.52 -9.41 -10.84
N LYS A 179 6.24 -9.08 -10.60
CA LYS A 179 5.40 -9.64 -9.54
C LYS A 179 3.95 -9.67 -9.98
N ALA A 180 3.19 -10.64 -9.48
CA ALA A 180 1.74 -10.72 -9.62
C ALA A 180 1.10 -10.84 -8.23
N ASP A 181 -0.09 -10.29 -8.05
CA ASP A 181 -0.87 -10.39 -6.82
C ASP A 181 -2.32 -10.76 -7.12
N LEU A 182 -2.90 -11.59 -6.26
CA LEU A 182 -4.32 -11.92 -6.25
C LEU A 182 -5.00 -11.11 -5.15
N LYS A 183 -5.88 -10.15 -5.51
CA LYS A 183 -6.51 -9.22 -4.53
C LYS A 183 -7.86 -9.70 -3.98
N SER A 184 -8.52 -10.65 -4.64
CA SER A 184 -9.86 -11.12 -4.28
C SER A 184 -9.86 -12.21 -3.19
N LEU A 185 -9.18 -11.97 -2.07
CA LEU A 185 -9.05 -12.93 -0.96
C LEU A 185 -9.55 -12.35 0.36
N VAL A 186 -10.10 -13.22 1.20
CA VAL A 186 -10.44 -12.94 2.59
C VAL A 186 -9.69 -13.92 3.50
N TRP A 187 -8.83 -13.39 4.33
CA TRP A 187 -8.04 -14.11 5.33
C TRP A 187 -8.86 -14.34 6.58
N TYR A 188 -8.81 -15.53 7.17
CA TYR A 188 -9.58 -15.90 8.36
C TYR A 188 -8.93 -17.06 9.10
N GLN A 189 -9.40 -17.34 10.31
CA GLN A 189 -9.03 -18.54 11.06
C GLN A 189 -10.16 -19.57 10.99
N PRO A 190 -9.99 -20.71 10.29
CA PRO A 190 -11.03 -21.76 10.18
C PRO A 190 -11.50 -22.29 11.54
N ALA A 191 -10.58 -22.51 12.49
CA ALA A 191 -10.91 -22.99 13.82
C ALA A 191 -11.76 -22.00 14.63
N ALA A 192 -11.54 -20.67 14.47
CA ALA A 192 -12.34 -19.64 15.10
C ALA A 192 -13.77 -19.61 14.53
N PHE A 193 -13.92 -19.77 13.20
CA PHE A 193 -15.21 -19.90 12.53
C PHE A 193 -15.98 -21.13 13.03
N GLU A 194 -15.32 -22.31 13.07
CA GLU A 194 -15.94 -23.54 13.57
C GLU A 194 -16.39 -23.40 15.03
N ALA A 195 -15.55 -22.84 15.89
CA ALA A 195 -15.84 -22.65 17.30
C ALA A 195 -17.04 -21.69 17.53
N ALA A 196 -17.20 -20.66 16.66
CA ALA A 196 -18.32 -19.74 16.69
C ALA A 196 -19.57 -20.25 15.95
N GLY A 197 -19.45 -21.35 15.19
CA GLY A 197 -20.54 -21.93 14.39
C GLY A 197 -20.79 -21.19 13.07
N TYR A 198 -19.81 -20.42 12.59
CA TYR A 198 -19.90 -19.69 11.33
C TYR A 198 -19.48 -20.56 10.14
N ALA A 199 -20.06 -20.29 8.99
CA ALA A 199 -19.71 -20.91 7.74
C ALA A 199 -19.06 -19.88 6.80
N VAL A 200 -18.13 -20.33 5.96
CA VAL A 200 -17.53 -19.48 4.92
C VAL A 200 -18.62 -19.07 3.92
N PRO A 201 -18.83 -17.74 3.73
CA PRO A 201 -19.84 -17.25 2.80
C PRO A 201 -19.40 -17.47 1.34
N THR A 202 -20.34 -17.79 0.48
CA THR A 202 -20.11 -18.01 -0.96
C THR A 202 -20.66 -16.87 -1.82
N THR A 203 -21.60 -16.11 -1.28
CA THR A 203 -22.18 -14.93 -1.92
C THR A 203 -22.00 -13.69 -1.05
N PHE A 204 -22.04 -12.52 -1.66
CA PHE A 204 -21.91 -11.26 -0.93
C PHE A 204 -23.08 -11.00 0.05
N ASP A 205 -24.28 -11.48 -0.27
CA ASP A 205 -25.41 -11.44 0.63
C ASP A 205 -25.16 -12.30 1.89
N GLU A 206 -24.58 -13.49 1.74
CA GLU A 206 -24.16 -14.33 2.87
C GLU A 206 -23.04 -13.67 3.66
N PHE A 207 -22.09 -12.99 3.00
CA PHE A 207 -21.00 -12.27 3.66
C PHE A 207 -21.52 -11.11 4.50
N THR A 208 -22.41 -10.28 3.97
CA THR A 208 -22.99 -9.15 4.72
C THR A 208 -23.86 -9.62 5.86
N ALA A 209 -24.62 -10.71 5.68
CA ALA A 209 -25.40 -11.34 6.74
C ALA A 209 -24.50 -11.89 7.86
N LEU A 210 -23.37 -12.52 7.51
CA LEU A 210 -22.39 -13.01 8.48
C LEU A 210 -21.73 -11.87 9.26
N VAL A 211 -21.35 -10.78 8.58
CA VAL A 211 -20.81 -9.57 9.24
C VAL A 211 -21.80 -9.01 10.24
N ALA A 212 -23.09 -8.91 9.87
CA ALA A 212 -24.14 -8.44 10.79
C ALA A 212 -24.36 -9.40 11.97
N GLU A 213 -24.31 -10.72 11.76
CA GLU A 213 -24.41 -11.73 12.81
C GLU A 213 -23.25 -11.62 13.81
N MET A 214 -22.01 -11.53 13.32
CA MET A 214 -20.80 -11.37 14.14
C MET A 214 -20.85 -10.08 14.97
N ALA A 215 -21.23 -8.95 14.36
CA ALA A 215 -21.39 -7.68 15.07
C ALA A 215 -22.45 -7.76 16.17
N ALA A 216 -23.59 -8.41 15.91
CA ALA A 216 -24.65 -8.59 16.88
C ALA A 216 -24.31 -9.55 18.03
N ALA A 217 -23.44 -10.53 17.79
CA ALA A 217 -22.98 -11.48 18.78
C ALA A 217 -22.10 -10.82 19.86
N GLY A 218 -21.40 -9.75 19.51
CA GLY A 218 -20.38 -9.11 20.35
C GLY A 218 -19.14 -10.00 20.51
N GLY A 219 -18.02 -9.42 20.86
CA GLY A 219 -16.73 -10.13 20.94
C GLY A 219 -15.78 -9.64 19.86
N PRO A 220 -15.02 -10.52 19.17
CA PRO A 220 -14.19 -10.12 18.03
C PRO A 220 -15.01 -9.37 16.98
N LYS A 221 -14.40 -8.34 16.38
CA LYS A 221 -15.06 -7.61 15.31
C LYS A 221 -15.16 -8.49 14.05
N PRO A 222 -16.16 -8.29 13.18
CA PRO A 222 -16.25 -9.00 11.91
C PRO A 222 -14.99 -8.86 11.05
N LEU A 223 -14.46 -7.62 10.94
CA LEU A 223 -13.36 -7.27 10.02
C LEU A 223 -12.22 -6.58 10.77
N CYS A 224 -10.98 -6.93 10.44
CA CYS A 224 -9.84 -6.03 10.64
C CYS A 224 -9.69 -5.16 9.40
N VAL A 225 -9.57 -3.84 9.56
CA VAL A 225 -9.35 -2.90 8.46
C VAL A 225 -8.40 -1.80 8.87
N GLY A 226 -7.43 -1.52 8.00
CA GLY A 226 -6.51 -0.40 8.08
C GLY A 226 -6.12 0.02 6.67
N ILE A 227 -5.99 1.33 6.43
CA ILE A 227 -5.68 1.89 5.12
C ILE A 227 -4.45 2.81 5.13
N GLU A 228 -3.80 3.00 6.28
CA GLU A 228 -2.59 3.82 6.36
C GLU A 228 -1.46 3.11 5.60
N SER A 229 -0.72 3.86 4.78
CA SER A 229 0.43 3.42 4.00
C SER A 229 1.34 4.59 3.58
N GLY A 230 1.66 5.51 4.50
CA GLY A 230 2.44 6.70 4.16
C GLY A 230 1.74 7.57 3.11
N GLN A 231 2.43 7.92 2.04
CA GLN A 231 1.86 8.70 0.94
C GLN A 231 0.80 7.94 0.12
N ALA A 232 0.83 6.61 0.18
CA ALA A 232 -0.16 5.76 -0.50
C ALA A 232 -1.38 5.45 0.39
N THR A 233 -1.55 6.15 1.53
CA THR A 233 -2.73 5.97 2.39
C THR A 233 -4.02 6.10 1.57
N GLY A 234 -4.88 5.07 1.67
CA GLY A 234 -6.13 4.98 0.94
C GLY A 234 -6.22 3.82 -0.08
N TRP A 235 -5.09 3.29 -0.57
CA TRP A 235 -5.11 2.21 -1.55
C TRP A 235 -5.89 0.95 -1.10
N PRO A 236 -5.93 0.53 0.18
CA PRO A 236 -6.78 -0.61 0.53
C PRO A 236 -8.28 -0.33 0.40
N PHE A 237 -8.70 0.94 0.48
CA PHE A 237 -10.08 1.33 0.20
C PHE A 237 -10.40 1.22 -1.29
N THR A 238 -9.49 1.68 -2.17
CA THR A 238 -9.71 1.58 -3.61
C THR A 238 -9.82 0.13 -4.06
N ASP A 239 -8.99 -0.76 -3.53
CA ASP A 239 -9.05 -2.21 -3.75
C ASP A 239 -10.45 -2.80 -3.46
N TRP A 240 -11.08 -2.37 -2.36
CA TRP A 240 -12.42 -2.81 -2.01
C TRP A 240 -13.47 -2.26 -2.99
N VAL A 241 -13.38 -0.98 -3.34
CA VAL A 241 -14.30 -0.34 -4.30
C VAL A 241 -14.19 -1.02 -5.66
N GLU A 242 -12.99 -1.24 -6.15
CA GLU A 242 -12.69 -1.85 -7.44
C GLU A 242 -13.21 -3.28 -7.54
N ASP A 243 -12.89 -4.10 -6.55
CA ASP A 243 -13.33 -5.49 -6.49
C ASP A 243 -14.87 -5.58 -6.40
N MET A 244 -15.50 -4.62 -5.70
CA MET A 244 -16.95 -4.50 -5.63
C MET A 244 -17.57 -3.98 -6.93
N VAL A 245 -16.98 -2.98 -7.60
CA VAL A 245 -17.44 -2.50 -8.93
C VAL A 245 -17.42 -3.65 -9.93
N LEU A 246 -16.31 -4.40 -9.96
CA LEU A 246 -16.15 -5.55 -10.85
C LEU A 246 -17.22 -6.62 -10.60
N ARG A 247 -17.59 -6.89 -9.35
CA ARG A 247 -18.64 -7.86 -8.99
C ARG A 247 -20.06 -7.36 -9.19
N GLN A 248 -20.32 -6.10 -8.85
CA GLN A 248 -21.68 -5.54 -8.92
C GLN A 248 -22.09 -5.18 -10.34
N HIS A 249 -21.15 -4.68 -11.15
CA HIS A 249 -21.45 -4.06 -12.43
C HIS A 249 -20.80 -4.75 -13.62
N GLY A 250 -19.89 -5.72 -13.37
CA GLY A 250 -19.22 -6.53 -14.39
C GLY A 250 -18.01 -5.86 -15.04
N ALA A 251 -17.29 -6.66 -15.83
CA ALA A 251 -16.03 -6.25 -16.44
C ALA A 251 -16.16 -5.05 -17.40
N ASP A 252 -17.25 -5.01 -18.19
CA ASP A 252 -17.45 -3.94 -19.17
C ASP A 252 -17.59 -2.55 -18.50
N VAL A 253 -18.30 -2.50 -17.36
CA VAL A 253 -18.45 -1.25 -16.60
C VAL A 253 -17.15 -0.87 -15.93
N TYR A 254 -16.44 -1.87 -15.38
CA TYR A 254 -15.12 -1.68 -14.79
C TYR A 254 -14.14 -1.06 -15.79
N ASP A 255 -14.05 -1.65 -17.01
CA ASP A 255 -13.16 -1.17 -18.07
C ASP A 255 -13.50 0.26 -18.52
N GLN A 256 -14.79 0.56 -18.69
CA GLN A 256 -15.25 1.89 -19.05
C GLN A 256 -14.97 2.94 -17.96
N TRP A 257 -15.05 2.55 -16.70
CA TRP A 257 -14.72 3.42 -15.57
C TRP A 257 -13.23 3.70 -15.50
N VAL A 258 -12.39 2.67 -15.55
CA VAL A 258 -10.94 2.78 -15.50
C VAL A 258 -10.38 3.58 -16.69
N SER A 259 -10.97 3.42 -17.88
CA SER A 259 -10.58 4.17 -19.09
C SER A 259 -11.22 5.55 -19.20
N HIS A 260 -12.06 5.94 -18.24
CA HIS A 260 -12.82 7.20 -18.27
C HIS A 260 -13.80 7.33 -19.45
N GLU A 261 -14.27 6.21 -20.02
CA GLU A 261 -15.40 6.21 -20.96
C GLU A 261 -16.73 6.55 -20.28
N ILE A 262 -16.83 6.24 -18.98
CA ILE A 262 -17.85 6.77 -18.08
C ILE A 262 -17.17 7.63 -17.01
N PRO A 263 -17.85 8.68 -16.49
CA PRO A 263 -17.24 9.54 -15.51
C PRO A 263 -16.99 8.80 -14.18
N PHE A 264 -15.98 9.23 -13.41
CA PHE A 264 -15.69 8.63 -12.11
C PHE A 264 -16.88 8.73 -11.15
N ASN A 265 -17.62 9.81 -11.19
CA ASN A 265 -18.82 10.05 -10.38
C ASN A 265 -20.12 9.43 -10.95
N ASP A 266 -20.01 8.40 -11.81
CA ASP A 266 -21.16 7.60 -12.23
C ASP A 266 -21.90 7.04 -10.99
N GLU A 267 -23.22 7.07 -11.01
CA GLU A 267 -24.08 6.63 -9.88
C GLU A 267 -23.74 5.21 -9.38
N ARG A 268 -23.27 4.31 -10.24
CA ARG A 268 -22.84 2.95 -9.90
C ARG A 268 -21.59 2.96 -9.03
N ILE A 269 -20.62 3.80 -9.38
CA ILE A 269 -19.36 3.93 -8.65
C ILE A 269 -19.61 4.57 -7.28
N VAL A 270 -20.36 5.68 -7.25
CA VAL A 270 -20.75 6.36 -6.00
C VAL A 270 -21.48 5.43 -5.05
N SER A 271 -22.43 4.62 -5.56
CA SER A 271 -23.17 3.67 -4.73
C SER A 271 -22.28 2.52 -4.21
N THR A 272 -21.26 2.11 -4.99
CA THR A 272 -20.30 1.11 -4.55
C THR A 272 -19.38 1.66 -3.45
N MET A 273 -18.85 2.88 -3.60
CA MET A 273 -18.09 3.56 -2.55
C MET A 273 -18.88 3.64 -1.24
N GLN A 274 -20.16 4.03 -1.31
CA GLN A 274 -21.05 4.06 -0.15
C GLN A 274 -21.23 2.68 0.48
N THR A 275 -21.39 1.62 -0.33
CA THR A 275 -21.54 0.25 0.16
C THR A 275 -20.31 -0.19 0.97
N VAL A 276 -19.09 0.18 0.53
CA VAL A 276 -17.87 -0.16 1.25
C VAL A 276 -17.81 0.54 2.60
N VAL A 277 -18.07 1.84 2.68
CA VAL A 277 -18.02 2.57 3.97
C VAL A 277 -19.13 2.16 4.91
N ASP A 278 -20.34 1.81 4.40
CA ASP A 278 -21.43 1.27 5.23
C ASP A 278 -21.03 -0.07 5.86
N LEU A 279 -20.31 -0.91 5.12
CA LEU A 279 -19.76 -2.17 5.63
C LEU A 279 -18.67 -1.93 6.69
N TRP A 280 -17.87 -0.86 6.54
CA TRP A 280 -16.79 -0.49 7.45
C TRP A 280 -17.25 0.35 8.65
N SER A 281 -18.48 0.16 9.08
CA SER A 281 -18.99 0.82 10.29
C SER A 281 -18.19 0.46 11.54
N GLU A 282 -18.20 1.33 12.55
CA GLU A 282 -17.53 1.12 13.84
C GLU A 282 -17.94 -0.21 14.52
N ASP A 283 -19.17 -0.68 14.30
CA ASP A 283 -19.63 -1.95 14.86
C ASP A 283 -18.98 -3.16 14.17
N ASN A 284 -18.58 -3.03 12.92
CA ASN A 284 -18.07 -4.10 12.08
C ASN A 284 -16.54 -4.20 12.07
N VAL A 285 -15.82 -3.11 12.38
CA VAL A 285 -14.38 -3.02 12.16
C VAL A 285 -13.58 -2.95 13.46
N TYR A 286 -12.50 -3.73 13.50
CA TYR A 286 -11.37 -3.56 14.40
C TYR A 286 -10.28 -2.76 13.68
N ALA A 287 -9.89 -1.64 14.25
CA ALA A 287 -8.80 -0.79 13.79
C ALA A 287 -7.79 -0.61 14.95
N SER A 288 -6.63 -1.24 14.85
CA SER A 288 -5.66 -1.34 15.96
C SER A 288 -5.16 0.01 16.47
N SER A 289 -5.10 1.02 15.59
CA SER A 289 -4.68 2.40 15.93
C SER A 289 -5.85 3.35 16.24
N GLY A 290 -7.06 2.81 16.47
CA GLY A 290 -8.25 3.55 16.88
C GLY A 290 -9.13 4.04 15.73
N THR A 291 -8.60 4.29 14.54
CA THR A 291 -9.36 4.58 13.32
C THR A 291 -8.82 3.79 12.14
N ILE A 292 -9.67 3.55 11.14
CA ILE A 292 -9.28 2.83 9.92
C ILE A 292 -8.14 3.58 9.21
N ALA A 293 -8.26 4.90 9.08
CA ALA A 293 -7.27 5.71 8.38
C ALA A 293 -5.91 5.86 9.09
N ALA A 294 -5.87 5.62 10.42
CA ALA A 294 -4.63 5.65 11.20
C ALA A 294 -4.01 4.26 11.40
N THR A 295 -4.73 3.20 11.04
CA THR A 295 -4.24 1.83 11.15
C THR A 295 -3.51 1.45 9.88
N ALA A 296 -2.23 1.07 10.01
CA ALA A 296 -1.45 0.63 8.88
C ALA A 296 -2.01 -0.69 8.30
N PHE A 297 -2.03 -0.83 6.98
CA PHE A 297 -2.61 -2.00 6.35
C PHE A 297 -1.93 -3.30 6.79
N GLN A 298 -0.62 -3.25 7.00
CA GLN A 298 0.16 -4.40 7.47
C GLN A 298 -0.13 -4.80 8.92
N ASP A 299 -0.63 -3.89 9.75
CA ASP A 299 -0.88 -4.14 11.17
C ASP A 299 -2.09 -5.04 11.43
N ASN A 300 -2.85 -5.41 10.39
CA ASN A 300 -4.02 -6.28 10.53
C ASN A 300 -3.69 -7.76 10.71
N GLY A 301 -2.45 -8.18 10.45
CA GLY A 301 -2.03 -9.59 10.59
C GLY A 301 -2.05 -10.08 12.04
N GLN A 302 -1.50 -9.31 12.98
CA GLN A 302 -1.48 -9.68 14.39
C GLN A 302 -2.88 -9.75 15.00
N PRO A 303 -3.78 -8.74 14.85
CA PRO A 303 -5.15 -8.81 15.36
C PRO A 303 -5.96 -9.99 14.80
N LEU A 304 -5.74 -10.35 13.52
CA LEU A 304 -6.37 -11.52 12.92
C LEU A 304 -5.96 -12.81 13.64
N VAL A 305 -4.67 -12.96 13.92
CA VAL A 305 -4.13 -14.14 14.63
C VAL A 305 -4.52 -14.16 16.11
N ASP A 306 -4.55 -12.99 16.76
CA ASP A 306 -4.95 -12.85 18.17
C ASP A 306 -6.48 -13.03 18.38
N GLY A 307 -7.26 -12.98 17.27
CA GLY A 307 -8.70 -13.12 17.32
C GLY A 307 -9.43 -11.86 17.76
N ASP A 308 -8.88 -10.67 17.51
CA ASP A 308 -9.56 -9.39 17.71
C ASP A 308 -10.59 -9.13 16.60
N CYS A 309 -10.37 -9.73 15.44
CA CYS A 309 -11.33 -9.80 14.35
C CYS A 309 -11.40 -11.21 13.74
N TYR A 310 -12.47 -11.47 12.98
CA TYR A 310 -12.69 -12.75 12.33
C TYR A 310 -12.10 -12.83 10.92
N MET A 311 -12.10 -11.72 10.18
CA MET A 311 -11.78 -11.67 8.76
C MET A 311 -10.94 -10.44 8.42
N HIS A 312 -10.08 -10.57 7.40
CA HIS A 312 -9.37 -9.47 6.77
C HIS A 312 -9.35 -9.67 5.26
N ARG A 313 -9.94 -8.75 4.47
CA ARG A 313 -9.84 -8.80 3.00
C ARG A 313 -8.57 -8.11 2.58
N GLN A 314 -7.66 -8.88 1.98
CA GLN A 314 -6.39 -8.36 1.48
C GLN A 314 -5.79 -9.32 0.43
N ALA A 315 -4.92 -8.80 -0.42
CA ALA A 315 -4.23 -9.53 -1.47
C ALA A 315 -3.33 -10.67 -0.96
N SER A 316 -2.87 -11.50 -1.88
CA SER A 316 -1.99 -12.65 -1.62
C SER A 316 -0.70 -12.29 -0.89
N PHE A 317 -0.12 -11.12 -1.15
CA PHE A 317 1.10 -10.65 -0.48
C PHE A 317 0.92 -10.46 1.03
N PHE A 318 -0.31 -10.36 1.52
CA PHE A 318 -0.58 -10.15 2.94
C PHE A 318 -0.03 -11.26 3.83
N SER A 319 0.19 -12.45 3.30
CA SER A 319 0.88 -13.52 4.05
C SER A 319 2.25 -13.09 4.60
N ALA A 320 2.93 -12.13 3.96
CA ALA A 320 4.18 -11.56 4.45
C ALA A 320 4.00 -10.78 5.77
N PHE A 321 2.82 -10.25 6.04
CA PHE A 321 2.49 -9.46 7.24
C PHE A 321 1.78 -10.26 8.33
N ILE A 322 1.52 -11.55 8.11
CA ILE A 322 1.03 -12.45 9.14
C ILE A 322 2.22 -12.85 10.04
N PRO A 323 2.05 -12.87 11.38
CA PRO A 323 3.13 -13.15 12.31
C PRO A 323 3.88 -14.44 12.01
N GLU A 324 5.21 -14.40 12.17
CA GLU A 324 6.08 -15.55 11.98
C GLU A 324 5.64 -16.72 12.88
N GLY A 325 5.72 -17.94 12.34
CA GLY A 325 5.31 -19.17 13.03
C GLY A 325 3.81 -19.47 12.95
N THR A 326 3.00 -18.60 12.34
CA THR A 326 1.60 -18.91 12.06
C THR A 326 1.51 -20.04 11.02
N ALA A 327 0.72 -21.05 11.30
CA ALA A 327 0.42 -22.13 10.35
C ALA A 327 -0.58 -21.64 9.30
N PHE A 328 -0.49 -22.20 8.08
CA PHE A 328 -1.40 -21.87 7.00
C PHE A 328 -2.09 -23.10 6.45
N ALA A 329 -3.43 -23.02 6.30
CA ALA A 329 -4.30 -24.01 5.64
C ALA A 329 -4.11 -25.46 6.09
N ASP A 330 -3.57 -25.71 7.28
CA ASP A 330 -3.27 -27.05 7.83
C ASP A 330 -4.34 -27.56 8.80
N GLY A 331 -5.37 -26.75 9.08
CA GLY A 331 -6.49 -27.07 9.96
C GLY A 331 -6.15 -27.10 11.45
N SER A 332 -4.95 -26.68 11.87
CA SER A 332 -4.59 -26.57 13.27
C SER A 332 -5.24 -25.34 13.93
N GLU A 333 -5.30 -25.36 15.27
CA GLU A 333 -5.78 -24.21 16.05
C GLU A 333 -4.85 -23.01 15.82
N GLY A 334 -5.43 -21.86 15.45
CA GLY A 334 -4.70 -20.64 15.14
C GLY A 334 -4.14 -20.58 13.71
N ALA A 335 -4.31 -21.63 12.91
CA ALA A 335 -3.94 -21.57 11.50
C ALA A 335 -4.81 -20.55 10.76
N VAL A 336 -4.17 -19.80 9.86
CA VAL A 336 -4.82 -18.85 8.96
C VAL A 336 -5.04 -19.52 7.60
N ASP A 337 -6.16 -19.27 7.00
CA ASP A 337 -6.53 -19.72 5.66
C ASP A 337 -7.21 -18.57 4.91
N VAL A 338 -7.57 -18.79 3.66
CA VAL A 338 -8.28 -17.82 2.85
C VAL A 338 -9.54 -18.43 2.25
N PHE A 339 -10.49 -17.56 1.95
CA PHE A 339 -11.55 -17.89 1.00
C PHE A 339 -11.62 -16.77 -0.06
N TYR A 340 -12.13 -17.16 -1.23
CA TYR A 340 -12.34 -16.21 -2.31
C TYR A 340 -13.38 -15.16 -1.90
N PHE A 341 -13.08 -13.85 -2.17
CA PHE A 341 -14.00 -12.77 -1.84
C PHE A 341 -15.36 -13.03 -2.50
N PRO A 342 -16.47 -13.07 -1.73
CA PRO A 342 -17.73 -13.64 -2.18
C PRO A 342 -18.30 -12.99 -3.43
N ASP A 343 -18.88 -13.81 -4.26
CA ASP A 343 -19.45 -13.42 -5.55
C ASP A 343 -20.81 -12.76 -5.43
N ILE A 344 -21.18 -11.93 -6.42
CA ILE A 344 -22.49 -11.26 -6.49
C ILE A 344 -23.34 -11.83 -7.63
N ASN A 345 -22.77 -11.96 -8.81
CA ASN A 345 -23.50 -12.30 -10.04
C ASN A 345 -23.27 -13.73 -10.57
N GLY A 346 -22.43 -14.53 -9.93
CA GLY A 346 -22.09 -15.88 -10.35
C GLY A 346 -20.88 -15.97 -11.29
N ASP A 347 -20.27 -14.84 -11.66
CA ASP A 347 -19.17 -14.76 -12.63
C ASP A 347 -17.78 -15.01 -12.02
N LYS A 348 -17.66 -14.93 -10.71
CA LYS A 348 -16.41 -15.09 -9.94
C LYS A 348 -15.23 -14.33 -10.53
N PRO A 349 -15.34 -13.00 -10.71
CA PRO A 349 -14.25 -12.21 -11.26
C PRO A 349 -13.11 -12.07 -10.25
N VAL A 350 -11.90 -11.91 -10.76
CA VAL A 350 -10.68 -11.73 -9.97
C VAL A 350 -10.13 -10.33 -10.18
N LEU A 351 -9.91 -9.62 -9.10
CA LEU A 351 -9.07 -8.43 -9.09
C LEU A 351 -7.62 -8.89 -8.87
N GLY A 352 -6.74 -8.54 -9.79
CA GLY A 352 -5.32 -8.79 -9.74
C GLY A 352 -4.53 -7.50 -9.68
N ALA A 353 -3.26 -7.60 -9.31
CA ALA A 353 -2.30 -6.53 -9.38
C ALA A 353 -0.91 -7.10 -9.66
N GLY A 354 0.09 -6.25 -9.75
CA GLY A 354 1.47 -6.65 -9.92
C GLY A 354 2.36 -5.44 -10.01
N THR A 355 3.66 -5.68 -10.11
CA THR A 355 4.63 -4.60 -10.25
C THR A 355 5.42 -4.73 -11.54
N LEU A 356 5.83 -3.58 -12.07
CA LEU A 356 6.65 -3.45 -13.26
C LEU A 356 7.98 -2.83 -12.88
N ALA A 357 9.09 -3.30 -13.46
CA ALA A 357 10.38 -2.63 -13.34
C ALA A 357 10.69 -1.88 -14.64
N ALA A 358 11.11 -0.61 -14.53
CA ALA A 358 11.43 0.24 -15.68
C ALA A 358 12.71 1.04 -15.45
N ALA A 359 13.43 1.34 -16.53
CA ALA A 359 14.71 2.03 -16.51
C ALA A 359 14.57 3.53 -16.77
N PHE A 360 15.44 4.33 -16.11
CA PHE A 360 15.57 5.77 -16.33
C PHE A 360 16.78 6.14 -17.20
N ASN A 361 17.57 5.16 -17.60
CA ASN A 361 18.73 5.35 -18.49
C ASN A 361 19.00 4.13 -19.37
N GLU A 362 19.86 4.30 -20.37
CA GLU A 362 20.16 3.27 -21.38
C GLU A 362 21.42 2.45 -21.08
N ARG A 363 21.88 2.40 -19.81
CA ARG A 363 23.07 1.61 -19.43
C ARG A 363 22.84 0.13 -19.77
N PRO A 364 23.76 -0.55 -20.48
CA PRO A 364 23.57 -1.96 -20.88
C PRO A 364 23.34 -2.91 -19.69
N GLU A 365 24.04 -2.70 -18.57
CA GLU A 365 23.93 -3.50 -17.36
C GLU A 365 22.56 -3.31 -16.66
N VAL A 366 21.94 -2.12 -16.77
CA VAL A 366 20.59 -1.84 -16.28
C VAL A 366 19.56 -2.65 -17.07
N HIS A 367 19.68 -2.66 -18.39
CA HIS A 367 18.78 -3.44 -19.24
C HIS A 367 19.02 -4.95 -19.15
N ALA A 368 20.24 -5.40 -18.90
CA ALA A 368 20.54 -6.81 -18.63
C ALA A 368 19.89 -7.26 -17.32
N LEU A 369 19.89 -6.40 -16.30
CA LEU A 369 19.19 -6.68 -15.04
C LEU A 369 17.67 -6.75 -15.24
N LEU A 370 17.07 -5.83 -16.01
CA LEU A 370 15.65 -5.89 -16.36
C LEU A 370 15.29 -7.17 -17.12
N ALA A 371 16.16 -7.61 -18.04
CA ALA A 371 15.95 -8.87 -18.75
C ALA A 371 15.94 -10.06 -17.78
N TYR A 372 16.84 -10.09 -16.77
CA TYR A 372 16.83 -11.10 -15.71
C TYR A 372 15.58 -11.01 -14.84
N MET A 373 15.17 -9.81 -14.42
CA MET A 373 13.98 -9.62 -13.57
C MET A 373 12.68 -10.12 -14.23
N ALA A 374 12.64 -10.24 -15.56
CA ALA A 374 11.51 -10.80 -16.30
C ALA A 374 11.49 -12.34 -16.35
N THR A 375 12.53 -13.03 -15.83
CA THR A 375 12.66 -14.49 -15.96
C THR A 375 11.97 -15.28 -14.84
N PRO A 376 11.58 -16.54 -15.08
CA PRO A 376 11.12 -17.43 -14.03
C PRO A 376 12.19 -17.74 -12.98
N GLU A 377 13.48 -17.68 -13.32
CA GLU A 377 14.61 -17.85 -12.41
C GLU A 377 14.62 -16.75 -11.33
N TYR A 378 14.42 -15.48 -11.74
CA TYR A 378 14.25 -14.38 -10.80
C TYR A 378 13.04 -14.60 -9.91
N ALA A 379 11.90 -14.98 -10.48
CA ALA A 379 10.66 -15.20 -9.74
C ALA A 379 10.83 -16.28 -8.65
N MET A 380 11.44 -17.42 -9.00
CA MET A 380 11.70 -18.50 -8.05
C MET A 380 12.73 -18.10 -7.00
N ALA A 381 13.79 -17.37 -7.37
CA ALA A 381 14.79 -16.88 -6.42
C ALA A 381 14.16 -15.88 -5.42
N ARG A 382 13.30 -14.98 -5.88
CA ARG A 382 12.57 -14.02 -5.04
C ARG A 382 11.64 -14.72 -4.05
N GLN A 383 10.85 -15.66 -4.54
CA GLN A 383 9.95 -16.45 -3.71
C GLN A 383 10.72 -17.19 -2.60
N GLN A 384 11.80 -17.87 -2.95
CA GLN A 384 12.61 -18.63 -1.99
C GLN A 384 13.28 -17.71 -0.95
N ALA A 385 13.89 -16.61 -1.40
CA ALA A 385 14.55 -15.65 -0.50
C ALA A 385 13.54 -15.03 0.49
N GLN A 386 12.35 -14.67 0.01
CA GLN A 386 11.32 -14.10 0.87
C GLN A 386 10.75 -15.12 1.85
N ALA A 387 10.52 -16.36 1.41
CA ALA A 387 10.09 -17.45 2.30
C ALA A 387 11.14 -17.75 3.40
N GLU A 388 12.44 -17.71 3.06
CA GLU A 388 13.53 -17.89 4.04
C GLU A 388 13.54 -16.78 5.08
N LEU A 389 13.37 -15.52 4.68
CA LEU A 389 13.27 -14.37 5.59
C LEU A 389 12.01 -14.40 6.47
N LYS A 390 10.97 -15.11 6.05
CA LYS A 390 9.76 -15.39 6.83
C LYS A 390 9.87 -16.64 7.72
N GLY A 391 11.08 -17.18 7.93
CA GLY A 391 11.35 -18.33 8.78
C GLY A 391 11.49 -19.67 8.05
N GLY A 392 11.31 -19.68 6.73
CA GLY A 392 11.47 -20.89 5.90
C GLY A 392 10.42 -21.98 6.16
N GLY A 393 10.69 -23.20 5.68
CA GLY A 393 9.84 -24.37 5.93
C GLY A 393 8.45 -24.25 5.32
N ALA A 394 7.42 -24.12 6.16
CA ALA A 394 6.02 -24.00 5.74
C ALA A 394 5.53 -22.54 5.66
N ALA A 395 6.42 -21.56 5.86
CA ALA A 395 6.04 -20.15 5.76
C ALA A 395 5.62 -19.80 4.32
N LEU A 396 4.58 -18.99 4.19
CA LEU A 396 4.24 -18.35 2.92
C LEU A 396 5.22 -17.21 2.67
N SER A 397 5.64 -17.06 1.42
CA SER A 397 6.57 -15.99 1.05
C SER A 397 5.89 -14.62 1.04
N GLY A 398 4.64 -14.57 0.58
CA GLY A 398 3.95 -13.33 0.21
C GLY A 398 4.35 -12.81 -1.16
N PHE A 399 5.16 -13.55 -1.90
CA PHE A 399 5.54 -13.21 -3.27
C PHE A 399 4.95 -14.21 -4.27
N LEU A 400 4.27 -13.69 -5.28
CA LEU A 400 3.79 -14.47 -6.42
C LEU A 400 4.34 -13.90 -7.72
N SER A 401 4.42 -14.74 -8.73
CA SER A 401 4.73 -14.32 -10.10
C SER A 401 3.91 -15.13 -11.10
N ALA A 402 3.42 -14.46 -12.12
CA ALA A 402 2.76 -15.08 -13.26
C ALA A 402 3.72 -15.37 -14.43
N ALA A 403 5.05 -15.33 -14.20
CA ALA A 403 6.05 -15.70 -15.18
C ALA A 403 5.89 -17.18 -15.56
N GLN A 404 5.94 -17.46 -16.84
CA GLN A 404 5.79 -18.82 -17.38
C GLN A 404 7.06 -19.64 -17.17
N GLY A 405 6.92 -20.96 -17.00
CA GLY A 405 8.05 -21.86 -16.86
C GLY A 405 8.63 -21.99 -15.45
N GLN A 406 7.98 -21.41 -14.46
CA GLN A 406 8.33 -21.63 -13.04
C GLN A 406 8.07 -23.07 -12.63
N ASP A 407 8.86 -23.57 -11.67
CA ASP A 407 8.51 -24.79 -10.95
C ASP A 407 7.53 -24.43 -9.82
N PRO A 408 6.25 -24.83 -9.89
CA PRO A 408 5.27 -24.47 -8.88
C PRO A 408 5.60 -25.08 -7.50
N SER A 409 6.47 -26.08 -7.42
CA SER A 409 6.87 -26.68 -6.16
C SER A 409 7.69 -25.76 -5.23
N VAL A 410 8.17 -24.63 -5.73
CA VAL A 410 8.80 -23.60 -4.89
C VAL A 410 7.80 -22.89 -3.99
N TYR A 411 6.52 -22.85 -4.39
CA TYR A 411 5.44 -22.25 -3.63
C TYR A 411 4.79 -23.22 -2.64
N GLN A 412 4.33 -22.74 -1.52
CA GLN A 412 3.51 -23.53 -0.59
C GLN A 412 2.14 -23.85 -1.22
N PRO A 413 1.46 -24.94 -0.78
CA PRO A 413 0.17 -25.34 -1.38
C PRO A 413 -0.87 -24.23 -1.44
N LEU A 414 -0.93 -23.35 -0.44
CA LEU A 414 -1.86 -22.21 -0.44
C LEU A 414 -1.49 -21.19 -1.52
N GLU A 415 -0.21 -20.84 -1.66
CA GLU A 415 0.27 -19.94 -2.74
C GLU A 415 0.06 -20.55 -4.14
N GLN A 416 0.23 -21.87 -4.29
CA GLN A 416 -0.10 -22.57 -5.54
C GLN A 416 -1.57 -22.40 -5.90
N SER A 417 -2.48 -22.43 -4.91
CA SER A 417 -3.91 -22.19 -5.17
C SER A 417 -4.19 -20.76 -5.63
N PHE A 418 -3.42 -19.77 -5.20
CA PHE A 418 -3.52 -18.39 -5.68
C PHE A 418 -3.14 -18.28 -7.16
N LEU A 419 -2.06 -18.95 -7.56
CA LEU A 419 -1.65 -19.00 -8.97
C LEU A 419 -2.71 -19.71 -9.83
N GLU A 420 -3.25 -20.84 -9.36
CA GLU A 420 -4.33 -21.54 -10.04
C GLU A 420 -5.59 -20.67 -10.24
N ILE A 421 -5.93 -19.82 -9.25
CA ILE A 421 -7.04 -18.87 -9.36
C ILE A 421 -6.74 -17.83 -10.43
N LEU A 422 -5.55 -17.21 -10.41
CA LEU A 422 -5.15 -16.20 -11.40
C LEU A 422 -5.13 -16.76 -12.83
N GLU A 423 -4.66 -18.00 -13.01
CA GLU A 423 -4.55 -18.65 -14.32
C GLU A 423 -5.90 -19.16 -14.85
N SER A 424 -6.80 -19.60 -13.97
CA SER A 424 -8.06 -20.24 -14.35
C SER A 424 -9.28 -19.32 -14.38
N ALA A 425 -9.18 -18.13 -13.79
CA ALA A 425 -10.30 -17.19 -13.74
C ALA A 425 -10.71 -16.72 -15.14
N ALA A 426 -12.01 -16.80 -15.43
CA ALA A 426 -12.56 -16.38 -16.72
C ALA A 426 -12.55 -14.85 -16.90
N ILE A 427 -12.61 -14.11 -15.79
CA ILE A 427 -12.58 -12.66 -15.73
C ILE A 427 -11.49 -12.25 -14.75
N VAL A 428 -10.44 -11.65 -15.26
CA VAL A 428 -9.38 -11.02 -14.45
C VAL A 428 -9.30 -9.57 -14.88
N ARG A 429 -9.25 -8.66 -13.90
CA ARG A 429 -8.95 -7.25 -14.15
C ARG A 429 -7.83 -6.81 -13.23
N PHE A 430 -6.95 -6.00 -13.77
CA PHE A 430 -5.92 -5.34 -12.97
C PHE A 430 -6.56 -4.25 -12.11
N ASP A 431 -5.95 -3.94 -10.98
CA ASP A 431 -6.27 -2.84 -10.10
C ASP A 431 -6.55 -1.55 -10.89
N GLY A 432 -7.74 -0.99 -10.72
CA GLY A 432 -8.18 0.12 -11.54
C GLY A 432 -7.49 1.43 -11.19
N SER A 433 -7.27 1.70 -9.90
CA SER A 433 -6.54 2.89 -9.45
C SER A 433 -5.10 2.90 -9.95
N ASP A 434 -4.47 1.72 -10.00
CA ASP A 434 -3.10 1.57 -10.51
C ASP A 434 -3.01 1.77 -12.04
N LEU A 435 -4.11 1.57 -12.77
CA LEU A 435 -4.19 1.80 -14.23
C LEU A 435 -4.56 3.24 -14.60
N MET A 436 -5.27 3.96 -13.73
CA MET A 436 -5.68 5.35 -13.95
C MET A 436 -4.45 6.28 -14.04
N PRO A 437 -4.58 7.49 -14.60
CA PRO A 437 -3.54 8.52 -14.47
C PRO A 437 -3.12 8.70 -13.02
N ALA A 438 -1.82 8.88 -12.76
CA ALA A 438 -1.28 8.87 -11.39
C ALA A 438 -1.95 9.90 -10.46
N ASP A 439 -2.25 11.10 -10.97
CA ASP A 439 -2.93 12.15 -10.19
C ASP A 439 -4.36 11.76 -9.79
N VAL A 440 -4.98 10.84 -10.51
CA VAL A 440 -6.33 10.33 -10.22
C VAL A 440 -6.23 9.11 -9.32
N GLY A 441 -5.70 8.00 -9.82
CA GLY A 441 -5.73 6.70 -9.14
C GLY A 441 -4.89 6.68 -7.87
N ALA A 442 -3.59 7.00 -7.98
CA ALA A 442 -2.64 7.09 -6.87
C ALA A 442 -2.63 8.48 -6.19
N GLY A 443 -3.53 9.36 -6.59
CA GLY A 443 -3.67 10.72 -6.06
C GLY A 443 -5.01 10.95 -5.38
N THR A 444 -5.96 11.52 -6.14
CA THR A 444 -7.25 11.95 -5.58
C THR A 444 -8.13 10.79 -5.14
N PHE A 445 -8.08 9.63 -5.79
CA PHE A 445 -8.88 8.48 -5.34
C PHE A 445 -8.43 7.99 -3.96
N TRP A 446 -7.12 7.93 -3.69
CA TRP A 446 -6.61 7.57 -2.35
C TRP A 446 -6.97 8.63 -1.30
N THR A 447 -6.77 9.93 -1.62
CA THR A 447 -6.99 11.00 -0.64
C THR A 447 -8.47 11.23 -0.35
N GLU A 448 -9.33 11.24 -1.35
CA GLU A 448 -10.77 11.38 -1.18
C GLU A 448 -11.41 10.11 -0.60
N GLY A 449 -10.88 8.93 -0.96
CA GLY A 449 -11.25 7.67 -0.31
C GLY A 449 -10.95 7.68 1.18
N THR A 450 -9.79 8.21 1.57
CA THR A 450 -9.41 8.39 2.98
C THR A 450 -10.34 9.38 3.68
N SER A 451 -10.66 10.52 3.04
CA SER A 451 -11.60 11.51 3.56
C SER A 451 -13.01 10.94 3.73
N LEU A 452 -13.45 10.11 2.80
CA LEU A 452 -14.73 9.41 2.86
C LEU A 452 -14.77 8.40 4.03
N VAL A 453 -13.71 7.61 4.20
CA VAL A 453 -13.58 6.64 5.31
C VAL A 453 -13.58 7.35 6.67
N ASN A 454 -13.01 8.55 6.76
CA ASN A 454 -13.07 9.39 7.96
C ASN A 454 -14.44 10.04 8.20
N GLY A 455 -15.33 10.04 7.19
CA GLY A 455 -16.62 10.73 7.26
C GLY A 455 -16.54 12.25 7.06
N ASP A 456 -15.42 12.74 6.51
CA ASP A 456 -15.20 14.17 6.22
C ASP A 456 -15.99 14.63 4.99
N VAL A 457 -16.23 13.71 4.04
CA VAL A 457 -16.99 13.94 2.80
C VAL A 457 -18.01 12.81 2.58
N THR A 458 -19.00 13.05 1.76
CA THR A 458 -19.92 12.01 1.25
C THR A 458 -19.30 11.27 0.06
N ALA A 459 -19.80 10.07 -0.27
CA ALA A 459 -19.36 9.34 -1.45
C ALA A 459 -19.53 10.13 -2.76
N GLN A 460 -20.60 10.96 -2.87
CA GLN A 460 -20.81 11.82 -4.01
C GLN A 460 -19.76 12.95 -4.09
N GLU A 461 -19.48 13.63 -2.97
CA GLU A 461 -18.48 14.71 -2.93
C GLU A 461 -17.08 14.19 -3.24
N ALA A 462 -16.71 13.02 -2.68
CA ALA A 462 -15.45 12.35 -2.99
C ALA A 462 -15.36 12.04 -4.50
N ALA A 463 -16.37 11.38 -5.06
CA ALA A 463 -16.40 11.03 -6.48
C ALA A 463 -16.38 12.26 -7.41
N ASP A 464 -17.07 13.36 -7.05
CA ASP A 464 -17.05 14.60 -7.82
C ASP A 464 -15.66 15.25 -7.80
N THR A 465 -14.93 15.18 -6.67
CA THR A 465 -13.56 15.69 -6.56
C THR A 465 -12.60 14.86 -7.40
N ILE A 466 -12.73 13.51 -7.36
CA ILE A 466 -11.92 12.61 -8.17
C ILE A 466 -12.17 12.85 -9.66
N GLU A 467 -13.44 12.95 -10.08
CA GLU A 467 -13.79 13.28 -11.47
C GLU A 467 -13.15 14.57 -11.93
N ALA A 468 -13.16 15.62 -11.09
CA ALA A 468 -12.59 16.92 -11.43
C ALA A 468 -11.05 16.92 -11.55
N SER A 469 -10.36 15.90 -11.03
CA SER A 469 -8.90 15.74 -11.14
C SER A 469 -8.46 15.04 -12.42
N TRP A 470 -9.40 14.47 -13.18
CA TRP A 470 -9.05 13.77 -14.41
C TRP A 470 -8.41 14.72 -15.42
N PRO A 471 -7.27 14.33 -16.05
CA PRO A 471 -6.59 15.16 -17.03
C PRO A 471 -7.54 15.55 -18.18
N ALA A 472 -7.50 16.82 -18.60
CA ALA A 472 -8.22 17.23 -19.80
C ALA A 472 -7.66 16.48 -21.01
N GLY A 473 -8.48 15.69 -21.70
CA GLY A 473 -8.12 14.90 -22.86
C GLY A 473 -7.71 15.74 -24.09
#